data_200cfd6cd4fad03bdae41c8612948fa1
#
_entry.id   200cfd6cd4fad03bdae41c8612948fa1
#
_cell.length_a   1.000
_cell.length_b   1.000
_cell.length_c   1.000
_cell.angle_alpha   90.00
_cell.angle_beta   90.00
_cell.angle_gamma   90.00
#
_symmetry.space_group_name_H-M   'P 1'
#
loop_
_entity.id
_entity.type
_entity.pdbx_description
1 polymer ?
#
loop_
_entity_poly.entity_id
_entity_poly.type
_entity_poly.pdbx_seq_one_letter_code
_entity_poly.pdbx_strand_id
1 'polypeptide(L)'
;MPPDVAEELAQSGLLKPGAHVLDVGAGTGRVAIAFAGVGYQVTALDPALRMLNELRVKAREHTVQLVAGEGARLPFASSRFDAVILARTLYLMPDWKAVLREAYDVLQPGGGLFHEWGNGQADEAWVRIREKLRALLQDAGLETPFHPGARSETEVDAVLQGLGFVRSKKLPIGPGPSMTLHDFVGRIATGEFSYVWNIPTHVQESCIPLLSKWCEDTFDLEQSFPVPRELEWTIYRKRS
;
A
#
# COMPACT_ATOMS: atom_id res chain seq x y z
N MET A 1 4.88 -7.69 0.37
CA MET A 1 3.92 -8.82 0.38
C MET A 1 4.67 -10.06 0.84
N PRO A 2 4.10 -10.90 1.67
CA PRO A 2 4.70 -12.19 1.98
C PRO A 2 4.81 -13.06 0.71
N PRO A 3 5.85 -13.88 0.57
CA PRO A 3 6.02 -14.78 -0.58
C PRO A 3 4.82 -15.71 -0.83
N ASP A 4 4.18 -16.16 0.24
CA ASP A 4 2.99 -17.03 0.22
C ASP A 4 1.80 -16.44 -0.55
N VAL A 5 1.59 -15.11 -0.48
CA VAL A 5 0.50 -14.46 -1.21
C VAL A 5 0.81 -14.37 -2.70
N ALA A 6 2.05 -14.09 -3.06
CA ALA A 6 2.46 -14.10 -4.46
C ALA A 6 2.40 -15.54 -5.04
N GLU A 7 2.77 -16.54 -4.26
CA GLU A 7 2.65 -17.96 -4.61
C GLU A 7 1.18 -18.36 -4.76
N GLU A 8 0.31 -17.99 -3.81
CA GLU A 8 -1.13 -18.26 -3.91
C GLU A 8 -1.75 -17.62 -5.15
N LEU A 9 -1.37 -16.38 -5.48
CA LEU A 9 -1.80 -15.73 -6.71
C LEU A 9 -1.32 -16.47 -7.96
N ALA A 10 -0.09 -16.98 -7.97
CA ALA A 10 0.45 -17.77 -9.06
C ALA A 10 -0.29 -19.12 -9.22
N GLN A 11 -0.57 -19.79 -8.10
CA GLN A 11 -1.27 -21.07 -8.08
C GLN A 11 -2.77 -20.95 -8.37
N SER A 12 -3.36 -19.77 -8.11
CA SER A 12 -4.79 -19.54 -8.32
C SER A 12 -5.23 -19.54 -9.78
N GLY A 13 -4.30 -19.53 -10.74
CA GLY A 13 -4.58 -19.39 -12.18
C GLY A 13 -5.14 -18.02 -12.58
N LEU A 14 -5.14 -17.04 -11.66
CA LEU A 14 -5.59 -15.66 -11.93
C LEU A 14 -4.63 -14.91 -12.85
N LEU A 15 -3.36 -15.23 -12.76
CA LEU A 15 -2.31 -14.74 -13.66
C LEU A 15 -1.57 -15.91 -14.29
N LYS A 16 -1.25 -15.77 -15.57
CA LYS A 16 -0.42 -16.76 -16.29
C LYS A 16 1.05 -16.63 -15.85
N PRO A 17 1.83 -17.72 -15.85
CA PRO A 17 3.26 -17.65 -15.65
C PRO A 17 3.90 -16.62 -16.59
N GLY A 18 4.80 -15.78 -16.06
CA GLY A 18 5.46 -14.73 -16.82
C GLY A 18 4.59 -13.53 -17.17
N ALA A 19 3.38 -13.40 -16.60
CA ALA A 19 2.52 -12.26 -16.83
C ALA A 19 3.21 -10.91 -16.57
N HIS A 20 2.85 -9.90 -17.35
CA HIS A 20 3.33 -8.53 -17.18
C HIS A 20 2.50 -7.82 -16.12
N VAL A 21 3.13 -7.44 -15.05
CA VAL A 21 2.50 -6.82 -13.86
C VAL A 21 3.02 -5.40 -13.67
N LEU A 22 2.11 -4.46 -13.49
CA LEU A 22 2.43 -3.08 -13.10
C LEU A 22 2.08 -2.86 -11.63
N ASP A 23 3.07 -2.49 -10.81
CA ASP A 23 2.90 -2.08 -9.41
C ASP A 23 2.91 -0.54 -9.36
N VAL A 24 1.76 0.09 -9.07
CA VAL A 24 1.58 1.55 -9.06
C VAL A 24 1.67 2.06 -7.62
N GLY A 25 2.61 2.97 -7.38
CA GLY A 25 2.99 3.39 -6.03
C GLY A 25 3.80 2.30 -5.33
N ALA A 26 4.77 1.75 -6.05
CA ALA A 26 5.54 0.59 -5.62
C ALA A 26 6.38 0.82 -4.35
N GLY A 27 6.68 2.08 -4.02
CA GLY A 27 7.49 2.43 -2.86
C GLY A 27 8.85 1.72 -2.90
N THR A 28 9.22 1.09 -1.77
CA THR A 28 10.47 0.33 -1.65
C THR A 28 10.36 -1.12 -2.16
N GLY A 29 9.28 -1.48 -2.87
CA GLY A 29 9.16 -2.73 -3.62
C GLY A 29 8.58 -3.92 -2.85
N ARG A 30 7.82 -3.70 -1.78
CA ARG A 30 7.19 -4.78 -1.02
C ARG A 30 6.44 -5.79 -1.91
N VAL A 31 5.67 -5.29 -2.86
CA VAL A 31 4.89 -6.11 -3.80
C VAL A 31 5.72 -6.47 -5.03
N ALA A 32 6.38 -5.50 -5.63
CA ALA A 32 7.17 -5.71 -6.84
C ALA A 32 8.20 -6.84 -6.71
N ILE A 33 8.94 -6.89 -5.58
CA ILE A 33 9.95 -7.92 -5.32
C ILE A 33 9.29 -9.30 -5.16
N ALA A 34 8.18 -9.39 -4.40
CA ALA A 34 7.49 -10.66 -4.19
C ALA A 34 6.96 -11.24 -5.52
N PHE A 35 6.37 -10.41 -6.39
CA PHE A 35 5.89 -10.86 -7.71
C PHE A 35 7.04 -11.25 -8.64
N ALA A 36 8.12 -10.48 -8.67
CA ALA A 36 9.30 -10.84 -9.44
C ALA A 36 9.95 -12.16 -8.97
N GLY A 37 9.93 -12.40 -7.65
CA GLY A 37 10.43 -13.65 -7.06
C GLY A 37 9.65 -14.90 -7.46
N VAL A 38 8.37 -14.74 -7.83
CA VAL A 38 7.51 -15.84 -8.35
C VAL A 38 7.58 -15.95 -9.88
N GLY A 39 8.38 -15.11 -10.55
CA GLY A 39 8.66 -15.20 -11.98
C GLY A 39 7.77 -14.33 -12.88
N TYR A 40 7.03 -13.35 -12.34
CA TYR A 40 6.33 -12.35 -13.14
C TYR A 40 7.29 -11.29 -13.69
N GLN A 41 6.95 -10.71 -14.84
CA GLN A 41 7.64 -9.55 -15.38
C GLN A 41 7.09 -8.27 -14.74
N VAL A 42 7.84 -7.67 -13.81
CA VAL A 42 7.32 -6.58 -12.99
C VAL A 42 7.86 -5.24 -13.46
N THR A 43 6.94 -4.30 -13.68
CA THR A 43 7.22 -2.86 -13.78
C THR A 43 6.74 -2.19 -12.51
N ALA A 44 7.63 -1.50 -11.80
CA ALA A 44 7.36 -0.75 -10.58
C ALA A 44 7.38 0.74 -10.88
N LEU A 45 6.26 1.43 -10.64
CA LEU A 45 6.13 2.87 -10.84
C LEU A 45 5.93 3.57 -9.51
N ASP A 46 6.73 4.62 -9.27
CA ASP A 46 6.60 5.49 -8.10
C ASP A 46 7.11 6.90 -8.43
N PRO A 47 6.47 7.99 -7.96
CA PRO A 47 6.97 9.34 -8.17
C PRO A 47 8.24 9.66 -7.36
N ALA A 48 8.47 8.96 -6.25
CA ALA A 48 9.58 9.20 -5.35
C ALA A 48 10.84 8.45 -5.77
N LEU A 49 11.79 9.13 -6.42
CA LEU A 49 13.07 8.55 -6.86
C LEU A 49 13.83 7.87 -5.71
N ARG A 50 13.73 8.40 -4.47
CA ARG A 50 14.34 7.79 -3.30
C ARG A 50 13.80 6.37 -3.07
N MET A 51 12.49 6.18 -3.19
CA MET A 51 11.84 4.88 -3.02
C MET A 51 12.29 3.89 -4.10
N LEU A 52 12.34 4.34 -5.35
CA LEU A 52 12.82 3.50 -6.46
C LEU A 52 14.31 3.12 -6.30
N ASN A 53 15.14 4.00 -5.75
CA ASN A 53 16.53 3.68 -5.47
C ASN A 53 16.66 2.62 -4.37
N GLU A 54 15.86 2.70 -3.30
CA GLU A 54 15.81 1.66 -2.28
C GLU A 54 15.30 0.32 -2.86
N LEU A 55 14.25 0.36 -3.70
CA LEU A 55 13.76 -0.81 -4.39
C LEU A 55 14.84 -1.46 -5.25
N ARG A 56 15.59 -0.67 -6.02
CA ARG A 56 16.70 -1.17 -6.84
C ARG A 56 17.74 -1.95 -6.01
N VAL A 57 18.04 -1.44 -4.81
CA VAL A 57 18.98 -2.11 -3.91
C VAL A 57 18.42 -3.42 -3.39
N LYS A 58 17.13 -3.43 -2.99
CA LYS A 58 16.46 -4.62 -2.44
C LYS A 58 16.18 -5.70 -3.49
N ALA A 59 15.92 -5.30 -4.74
CA ALA A 59 15.56 -6.20 -5.84
C ALA A 59 16.79 -6.78 -6.58
N ARG A 60 17.98 -6.79 -6.00
CA ARG A 60 19.23 -7.19 -6.69
C ARG A 60 19.18 -8.56 -7.35
N GLU A 61 18.43 -9.49 -6.77
CA GLU A 61 18.29 -10.87 -7.23
C GLU A 61 17.10 -11.06 -8.18
N HIS A 62 16.34 -10.00 -8.45
CA HIS A 62 15.13 -10.04 -9.26
C HIS A 62 15.13 -8.95 -10.33
N THR A 63 14.60 -9.27 -11.50
CA THR A 63 14.46 -8.27 -12.57
C THR A 63 13.16 -7.50 -12.38
N VAL A 64 13.26 -6.24 -11.94
CA VAL A 64 12.15 -5.29 -11.83
C VAL A 64 12.46 -4.05 -12.66
N GLN A 65 11.60 -3.72 -13.60
CA GLN A 65 11.71 -2.46 -14.35
C GLN A 65 11.22 -1.30 -13.48
N LEU A 66 12.07 -0.28 -13.27
CA LEU A 66 11.74 0.88 -12.45
C LEU A 66 11.37 2.07 -13.33
N VAL A 67 10.25 2.71 -13.03
CA VAL A 67 9.74 3.87 -13.77
C VAL A 67 9.37 4.96 -12.78
N ALA A 68 9.98 6.13 -12.93
CA ALA A 68 9.57 7.32 -12.18
C ALA A 68 8.35 7.96 -12.87
N GLY A 69 7.25 8.10 -12.13
CA GLY A 69 6.02 8.66 -12.70
C GLY A 69 4.85 8.70 -11.73
N GLU A 70 3.82 9.43 -12.12
CA GLU A 70 2.58 9.60 -11.38
C GLU A 70 1.54 8.56 -11.81
N GLY A 71 0.87 7.93 -10.83
CA GLY A 71 -0.17 6.94 -11.10
C GLY A 71 -1.39 7.50 -11.85
N ALA A 72 -1.65 8.81 -11.71
CA ALA A 72 -2.75 9.49 -12.41
C ALA A 72 -2.45 9.79 -13.88
N ARG A 73 -1.22 9.51 -14.36
CA ARG A 73 -0.77 9.70 -15.74
C ARG A 73 0.32 8.68 -16.07
N LEU A 74 -0.11 7.48 -16.40
CA LEU A 74 0.80 6.36 -16.66
C LEU A 74 1.52 6.51 -18.01
N PRO A 75 2.86 6.38 -18.07
CA PRO A 75 3.63 6.53 -19.31
C PRO A 75 3.65 5.22 -20.13
N PHE A 76 2.51 4.54 -20.24
CA PHE A 76 2.41 3.25 -20.90
C PHE A 76 1.31 3.26 -21.97
N ALA A 77 1.50 2.42 -22.98
CA ALA A 77 0.46 2.17 -24.00
C ALA A 77 -0.72 1.43 -23.37
N SER A 78 -1.92 1.64 -23.95
CA SER A 78 -3.13 0.90 -23.59
C SER A 78 -2.94 -0.61 -23.78
N SER A 79 -3.62 -1.41 -22.96
CA SER A 79 -3.64 -2.88 -23.05
C SER A 79 -2.24 -3.53 -23.02
N ARG A 80 -1.35 -3.01 -22.18
CA ARG A 80 0.02 -3.50 -22.05
C ARG A 80 0.19 -4.58 -20.96
N PHE A 81 -0.56 -4.49 -19.87
CA PHE A 81 -0.35 -5.30 -18.67
C PHE A 81 -1.45 -6.33 -18.48
N ASP A 82 -1.06 -7.52 -18.02
CA ASP A 82 -1.99 -8.57 -17.60
C ASP A 82 -2.60 -8.27 -16.24
N ALA A 83 -1.84 -7.55 -15.39
CA ALA A 83 -2.28 -7.12 -14.07
C ALA A 83 -1.76 -5.73 -13.71
N VAL A 84 -2.58 -4.97 -12.96
CA VAL A 84 -2.19 -3.74 -12.26
C VAL A 84 -2.42 -3.95 -10.77
N ILE A 85 -1.44 -3.56 -9.96
CA ILE A 85 -1.49 -3.65 -8.51
C ILE A 85 -1.55 -2.25 -7.91
N LEU A 86 -2.48 -2.06 -6.99
CA LEU A 86 -2.69 -0.85 -6.21
C LEU A 86 -2.68 -1.25 -4.73
N ALA A 87 -1.48 -1.37 -4.16
CA ALA A 87 -1.28 -1.90 -2.82
C ALA A 87 -1.06 -0.77 -1.80
N ARG A 88 -2.08 -0.41 -1.04
CA ARG A 88 -2.02 0.60 0.02
C ARG A 88 -1.62 1.98 -0.49
N THR A 89 -2.09 2.36 -1.66
CA THR A 89 -1.66 3.60 -2.36
C THR A 89 -2.79 4.58 -2.62
N LEU A 90 -4.00 4.12 -2.94
CA LEU A 90 -5.10 5.00 -3.39
C LEU A 90 -5.50 6.07 -2.37
N TYR A 91 -5.37 5.81 -1.08
CA TYR A 91 -5.66 6.79 -0.05
C TYR A 91 -4.58 7.90 0.03
N LEU A 92 -3.39 7.68 -0.55
CA LEU A 92 -2.31 8.67 -0.62
C LEU A 92 -2.38 9.56 -1.87
N MET A 93 -3.18 9.18 -2.86
CA MET A 93 -3.19 9.81 -4.19
C MET A 93 -4.39 10.77 -4.32
N PRO A 94 -4.17 12.09 -4.38
CA PRO A 94 -5.28 13.05 -4.53
C PRO A 94 -6.19 12.74 -5.72
N ASP A 95 -5.58 12.41 -6.86
CA ASP A 95 -6.28 12.10 -8.12
C ASP A 95 -6.55 10.59 -8.29
N TRP A 96 -6.84 9.87 -7.20
CA TRP A 96 -7.02 8.42 -7.21
C TRP A 96 -8.03 7.90 -8.25
N LYS A 97 -9.06 8.71 -8.59
CA LYS A 97 -10.01 8.33 -9.66
C LYS A 97 -9.37 8.34 -11.04
N ALA A 98 -8.39 9.24 -11.28
CA ALA A 98 -7.60 9.21 -12.50
C ALA A 98 -6.68 7.98 -12.52
N VAL A 99 -6.07 7.63 -11.38
CA VAL A 99 -5.27 6.40 -11.25
C VAL A 99 -6.07 5.15 -11.65
N LEU A 100 -7.34 5.05 -11.23
CA LEU A 100 -8.19 3.92 -11.60
C LEU A 100 -8.53 3.90 -13.11
N ARG A 101 -8.72 5.08 -13.74
CA ARG A 101 -8.91 5.17 -15.19
C ARG A 101 -7.65 4.75 -15.95
N GLU A 102 -6.51 5.27 -15.56
CA GLU A 102 -5.22 4.88 -16.15
C GLU A 102 -4.95 3.38 -16.00
N ALA A 103 -5.23 2.81 -14.81
CA ALA A 103 -5.12 1.38 -14.58
C ALA A 103 -6.05 0.57 -15.51
N TYR A 104 -7.27 1.05 -15.75
CA TYR A 104 -8.18 0.43 -16.70
C TYR A 104 -7.61 0.46 -18.12
N ASP A 105 -7.07 1.60 -18.55
CA ASP A 105 -6.60 1.80 -19.92
C ASP A 105 -5.37 0.92 -20.23
N VAL A 106 -4.43 0.81 -19.31
CA VAL A 106 -3.20 0.03 -19.51
C VAL A 106 -3.40 -1.49 -19.35
N LEU A 107 -4.52 -1.93 -18.74
CA LEU A 107 -4.86 -3.34 -18.61
C LEU A 107 -5.36 -3.92 -19.93
N GLN A 108 -4.90 -5.12 -20.25
CA GLN A 108 -5.45 -5.93 -21.36
C GLN A 108 -6.92 -6.27 -21.09
N PRO A 109 -7.73 -6.53 -22.14
CA PRO A 109 -9.05 -7.14 -21.97
C PRO A 109 -8.95 -8.44 -21.15
N GLY A 110 -9.80 -8.61 -20.15
CA GLY A 110 -9.73 -9.71 -19.19
C GLY A 110 -8.63 -9.61 -18.15
N GLY A 111 -7.78 -8.58 -18.19
CA GLY A 111 -6.72 -8.32 -17.22
C GLY A 111 -7.25 -8.03 -15.81
N GLY A 112 -6.40 -8.20 -14.81
CA GLY A 112 -6.75 -8.10 -13.39
C GLY A 112 -6.23 -6.83 -12.72
N LEU A 113 -7.08 -6.14 -11.96
CA LEU A 113 -6.67 -5.13 -11.00
C LEU A 113 -6.69 -5.75 -9.61
N PHE A 114 -5.55 -5.67 -8.90
CA PHE A 114 -5.36 -6.19 -7.55
C PHE A 114 -5.25 -5.03 -6.58
N HIS A 115 -6.22 -4.90 -5.71
CA HIS A 115 -6.30 -3.79 -4.76
C HIS A 115 -6.15 -4.27 -3.32
N GLU A 116 -5.20 -3.69 -2.60
CA GLU A 116 -5.02 -3.85 -1.16
C GLU A 116 -5.34 -2.52 -0.47
N TRP A 117 -6.41 -2.50 0.35
CA TRP A 117 -6.79 -1.28 1.06
C TRP A 117 -5.81 -0.92 2.19
N GLY A 118 -5.35 -1.89 2.93
CA GLY A 118 -4.32 -1.68 3.94
C GLY A 118 -4.79 -1.36 5.35
N ASN A 119 -6.08 -1.32 5.59
CA ASN A 119 -6.66 -1.11 6.92
C ASN A 119 -7.39 -2.37 7.37
N GLY A 120 -6.64 -3.46 7.62
CA GLY A 120 -7.15 -4.57 8.42
C GLY A 120 -7.64 -4.08 9.79
N GLN A 121 -8.40 -4.89 10.53
CA GLN A 121 -8.79 -4.56 11.90
C GLN A 121 -7.53 -4.34 12.72
N ALA A 122 -7.24 -3.08 13.06
CA ALA A 122 -6.11 -2.75 13.90
C ALA A 122 -6.47 -3.13 15.35
N ASP A 123 -5.51 -3.70 16.08
CA ASP A 123 -5.62 -3.84 17.52
C ASP A 123 -5.99 -2.50 18.17
N GLU A 124 -6.75 -2.54 19.26
CA GLU A 124 -7.23 -1.36 19.95
C GLU A 124 -6.07 -0.43 20.36
N ALA A 125 -4.95 -0.98 20.80
CA ALA A 125 -3.77 -0.19 21.18
C ALA A 125 -3.23 0.61 20.00
N TRP A 126 -3.16 0.02 18.81
CA TRP A 126 -2.69 0.70 17.59
C TRP A 126 -3.64 1.82 17.14
N VAL A 127 -4.95 1.60 17.30
CA VAL A 127 -5.96 2.64 17.03
C VAL A 127 -5.74 3.80 17.98
N ARG A 128 -5.64 3.54 19.28
CA ARG A 128 -5.46 4.56 20.34
C ARG A 128 -4.16 5.36 20.15
N ILE A 129 -3.06 4.70 19.76
CA ILE A 129 -1.78 5.39 19.48
C ILE A 129 -1.93 6.35 18.29
N ARG A 130 -2.59 5.92 17.22
CA ARG A 130 -2.83 6.79 16.05
C ARG A 130 -3.78 7.96 16.37
N GLU A 131 -4.80 7.73 17.19
CA GLU A 131 -5.71 8.79 17.65
C GLU A 131 -4.98 9.79 18.55
N LYS A 132 -4.09 9.32 19.44
CA LYS A 132 -3.25 10.19 20.26
C LYS A 132 -2.31 11.03 19.41
N LEU A 133 -1.65 10.43 18.42
CA LEU A 133 -0.82 11.19 17.47
C LEU A 133 -1.65 12.25 16.75
N ARG A 134 -2.85 11.92 16.28
CA ARG A 134 -3.75 12.88 15.63
C ARG A 134 -4.08 14.05 16.55
N ALA A 135 -4.42 13.79 17.80
CA ALA A 135 -4.73 14.83 18.78
C ALA A 135 -3.51 15.75 18.99
N LEU A 136 -2.31 15.19 19.19
CA LEU A 136 -1.07 15.98 19.34
C LEU A 136 -0.78 16.86 18.11
N LEU A 137 -1.04 16.37 16.92
CA LEU A 137 -0.87 17.14 15.68
C LEU A 137 -1.89 18.27 15.56
N GLN A 138 -3.14 18.03 15.97
CA GLN A 138 -4.19 19.06 16.02
C GLN A 138 -3.84 20.16 17.04
N ASP A 139 -3.35 19.77 18.24
CA ASP A 139 -2.89 20.71 19.27
C ASP A 139 -1.71 21.56 18.78
N ALA A 140 -0.88 21.00 17.88
CA ALA A 140 0.21 21.71 17.21
C ALA A 140 -0.26 22.57 16.00
N GLY A 141 -1.57 22.69 15.78
CA GLY A 141 -2.16 23.52 14.72
C GLY A 141 -2.13 22.86 13.32
N LEU A 142 -1.85 21.57 13.23
CA LEU A 142 -1.94 20.85 11.97
C LEU A 142 -3.35 20.28 11.78
N GLU A 143 -4.09 20.88 10.86
CA GLU A 143 -5.27 20.21 10.30
C GLU A 143 -4.77 19.10 9.37
N THR A 144 -4.84 17.87 9.84
CA THR A 144 -4.43 16.72 9.03
C THR A 144 -5.62 16.10 8.33
N PRO A 145 -5.83 16.32 7.03
CA PRO A 145 -6.39 15.26 6.22
C PRO A 145 -5.29 14.20 6.11
N PHE A 146 -5.39 13.14 6.90
CA PHE A 146 -4.38 12.08 6.94
C PHE A 146 -4.13 11.45 5.57
N HIS A 147 -5.09 11.55 4.66
CA HIS A 147 -5.02 10.98 3.34
C HIS A 147 -5.80 11.83 2.33
N PRO A 148 -5.12 12.38 1.31
CA PRO A 148 -5.78 13.21 0.29
C PRO A 148 -6.60 12.40 -0.72
N GLY A 149 -6.46 11.08 -0.73
CA GLY A 149 -7.05 10.17 -1.73
C GLY A 149 -8.38 9.55 -1.31
N ALA A 150 -8.59 8.32 -1.74
CA ALA A 150 -9.80 7.54 -1.46
C ALA A 150 -10.00 7.36 0.05
N ARG A 151 -11.26 7.44 0.51
CA ARG A 151 -11.60 7.40 1.94
C ARG A 151 -12.09 6.03 2.39
N SER A 152 -12.58 5.20 1.47
CA SER A 152 -13.08 3.86 1.77
C SER A 152 -12.95 2.91 0.59
N GLU A 153 -12.91 1.60 0.89
CA GLU A 153 -12.95 0.56 -0.14
C GLU A 153 -14.25 0.64 -0.95
N THR A 154 -15.35 1.01 -0.32
CA THR A 154 -16.66 1.16 -0.97
C THR A 154 -16.64 2.25 -2.05
N GLU A 155 -15.95 3.38 -1.82
CA GLU A 155 -15.78 4.41 -2.86
C GLU A 155 -14.97 3.89 -4.05
N VAL A 156 -13.91 3.14 -3.78
CA VAL A 156 -13.06 2.52 -4.81
C VAL A 156 -13.87 1.51 -5.61
N ASP A 157 -14.62 0.63 -4.95
CA ASP A 157 -15.53 -0.34 -5.56
C ASP A 157 -16.51 0.34 -6.54
N ALA A 158 -17.16 1.41 -6.10
CA ALA A 158 -18.14 2.12 -6.93
C ALA A 158 -17.52 2.70 -8.21
N VAL A 159 -16.32 3.28 -8.11
CA VAL A 159 -15.61 3.82 -9.28
C VAL A 159 -15.17 2.70 -10.22
N LEU A 160 -14.61 1.60 -9.69
CA LEU A 160 -14.18 0.46 -10.50
C LEU A 160 -15.34 -0.19 -11.24
N GLN A 161 -16.49 -0.37 -10.59
CA GLN A 161 -17.70 -0.87 -11.23
C GLN A 161 -18.19 0.08 -12.36
N GLY A 162 -18.15 1.40 -12.11
CA GLY A 162 -18.48 2.42 -13.11
C GLY A 162 -17.56 2.41 -14.33
N LEU A 163 -16.29 2.01 -14.16
CA LEU A 163 -15.32 1.84 -15.24
C LEU A 163 -15.49 0.51 -16.01
N GLY A 164 -16.35 -0.38 -15.55
CA GLY A 164 -16.58 -1.67 -16.22
C GLY A 164 -15.79 -2.84 -15.64
N PHE A 165 -15.15 -2.67 -14.50
CA PHE A 165 -14.58 -3.80 -13.77
C PHE A 165 -15.68 -4.66 -13.12
N VAL A 166 -15.40 -5.95 -13.03
CA VAL A 166 -16.21 -6.90 -12.26
C VAL A 166 -15.38 -7.39 -11.07
N ARG A 167 -15.91 -7.24 -9.85
CA ARG A 167 -15.30 -7.81 -8.66
C ARG A 167 -15.30 -9.33 -8.78
N SER A 168 -14.13 -9.94 -8.72
CA SER A 168 -13.95 -11.37 -8.96
C SER A 168 -13.76 -12.16 -7.67
N LYS A 169 -12.83 -11.75 -6.81
CA LYS A 169 -12.43 -12.52 -5.63
C LYS A 169 -11.87 -11.61 -4.53
N LYS A 170 -12.08 -11.99 -3.26
CA LYS A 170 -11.30 -11.52 -2.12
C LYS A 170 -10.36 -12.64 -1.69
N LEU A 171 -9.10 -12.30 -1.46
CA LEU A 171 -8.09 -13.21 -0.94
C LEU A 171 -7.71 -12.73 0.47
N PRO A 172 -8.10 -13.48 1.52
CA PRO A 172 -7.61 -13.21 2.87
C PRO A 172 -6.13 -13.58 2.95
N ILE A 173 -5.35 -12.75 3.61
CA ILE A 173 -3.96 -13.04 3.92
C ILE A 173 -3.87 -13.34 5.41
N GLY A 174 -3.23 -14.43 5.75
CA GLY A 174 -3.08 -14.88 7.12
C GLY A 174 -2.35 -13.88 8.04
N PRO A 175 -2.30 -14.15 9.37
CA PRO A 175 -1.75 -13.24 10.35
C PRO A 175 -0.28 -12.90 10.06
N GLY A 176 0.09 -11.65 10.28
CA GLY A 176 1.45 -11.16 10.15
C GLY A 176 2.37 -11.54 11.30
N PRO A 177 3.68 -11.26 11.19
CA PRO A 177 4.57 -11.36 12.33
C PRO A 177 4.04 -10.47 13.45
N SER A 178 4.23 -10.92 14.69
CA SER A 178 3.94 -10.08 15.83
C SER A 178 4.94 -8.92 15.90
N MET A 179 4.47 -7.78 16.41
CA MET A 179 5.27 -6.58 16.63
C MET A 179 4.98 -6.06 18.02
N THR A 180 6.00 -5.61 18.74
CA THR A 180 5.82 -4.93 20.02
C THR A 180 5.29 -3.51 19.81
N LEU A 181 4.65 -2.93 20.82
CA LEU A 181 4.28 -1.51 20.77
C LEU A 181 5.52 -0.61 20.73
N HIS A 182 6.62 -1.05 21.36
CA HIS A 182 7.91 -0.37 21.26
C HIS A 182 8.37 -0.22 19.80
N ASP A 183 8.38 -1.33 19.04
CA ASP A 183 8.74 -1.32 17.62
C ASP A 183 7.78 -0.46 16.81
N PHE A 184 6.48 -0.52 17.12
CA PHE A 184 5.47 0.26 16.40
C PHE A 184 5.69 1.77 16.59
N VAL A 185 5.90 2.23 17.83
CA VAL A 185 6.19 3.64 18.14
C VAL A 185 7.52 4.07 17.52
N GLY A 186 8.54 3.21 17.57
CA GLY A 186 9.84 3.44 16.92
C GLY A 186 9.69 3.66 15.41
N ARG A 187 8.85 2.87 14.73
CA ARG A 187 8.56 3.04 13.28
C ARG A 187 7.78 4.32 12.97
N ILE A 188 6.94 4.79 13.89
CA ILE A 188 6.33 6.13 13.76
C ILE A 188 7.43 7.19 13.80
N ALA A 189 8.32 7.10 14.77
CA ALA A 189 9.41 8.06 14.97
C ALA A 189 10.40 8.09 13.80
N THR A 190 10.68 6.96 13.17
CA THR A 190 11.58 6.87 12.00
C THR A 190 10.91 7.21 10.66
N GLY A 191 9.61 7.53 10.68
CA GLY A 191 8.89 7.93 9.48
C GLY A 191 8.58 6.77 8.52
N GLU A 192 8.52 5.53 9.00
CA GLU A 192 8.21 4.37 8.15
C GLU A 192 6.75 4.36 7.68
N PHE A 193 5.86 5.03 8.40
CA PHE A 193 4.44 5.08 8.04
C PHE A 193 4.10 6.32 7.20
N SER A 194 3.33 6.13 6.15
CA SER A 194 2.95 7.20 5.22
C SER A 194 2.21 8.37 5.87
N TYR A 195 1.49 8.13 6.96
CA TYR A 195 0.75 9.18 7.66
C TYR A 195 1.62 10.18 8.44
N VAL A 196 2.94 9.92 8.56
CA VAL A 196 3.88 10.89 9.14
C VAL A 196 4.72 11.63 8.10
N TRP A 197 4.68 11.24 6.82
CA TRP A 197 5.56 11.81 5.79
C TRP A 197 5.32 13.29 5.52
N ASN A 198 4.07 13.74 5.66
CA ASN A 198 3.69 15.12 5.40
C ASN A 198 3.69 16.00 6.66
N ILE A 199 4.15 15.48 7.79
CA ILE A 199 4.28 16.26 9.03
C ILE A 199 5.60 17.05 8.97
N PRO A 200 5.58 18.39 9.11
CA PRO A 200 6.80 19.19 9.16
C PRO A 200 7.75 18.70 10.25
N THR A 201 9.06 18.68 9.97
CA THR A 201 10.08 18.14 10.88
C THR A 201 10.00 18.72 12.29
N HIS A 202 9.83 20.04 12.43
CA HIS A 202 9.73 20.70 13.73
C HIS A 202 8.52 20.25 14.55
N VAL A 203 7.41 19.84 13.89
CA VAL A 203 6.23 19.29 14.55
C VAL A 203 6.47 17.83 14.93
N GLN A 204 7.15 17.05 14.08
CA GLN A 204 7.56 15.70 14.44
C GLN A 204 8.44 15.70 15.69
N GLU A 205 9.46 16.58 15.72
CA GLU A 205 10.37 16.75 16.86
C GLU A 205 9.65 17.12 18.17
N SER A 206 8.54 17.83 18.12
CA SER A 206 7.74 18.16 19.30
C SER A 206 6.71 17.09 19.67
N CYS A 207 6.01 16.49 18.71
CA CYS A 207 4.90 15.58 18.96
C CYS A 207 5.35 14.13 19.22
N ILE A 208 6.41 13.65 18.56
CA ILE A 208 6.85 12.26 18.70
C ILE A 208 7.33 11.93 20.12
N PRO A 209 8.14 12.76 20.80
CA PRO A 209 8.51 12.51 22.20
C PRO A 209 7.29 12.48 23.13
N LEU A 210 6.30 13.35 22.92
CA LEU A 210 5.05 13.35 23.70
C LEU A 210 4.24 12.08 23.46
N LEU A 211 4.18 11.61 22.21
CA LEU A 211 3.54 10.34 21.89
C LEU A 211 4.25 9.18 22.58
N SER A 212 5.58 9.10 22.47
CA SER A 212 6.37 8.02 23.07
C SER A 212 6.15 7.96 24.58
N LYS A 213 6.25 9.11 25.26
CA LYS A 213 5.99 9.18 26.69
C LYS A 213 4.56 8.76 27.06
N TRP A 214 3.56 9.19 26.31
CA TRP A 214 2.19 8.78 26.56
C TRP A 214 2.01 7.26 26.37
N CYS A 215 2.69 6.66 25.38
CA CYS A 215 2.67 5.21 25.18
C CYS A 215 3.31 4.47 26.37
N GLU A 216 4.45 4.93 26.88
CA GLU A 216 5.12 4.39 28.07
C GLU A 216 4.21 4.43 29.30
N ASP A 217 3.47 5.54 29.48
CA ASP A 217 2.57 5.75 30.62
C ASP A 217 1.25 4.95 30.50
N THR A 218 0.90 4.48 29.27
CA THR A 218 -0.44 3.92 28.98
C THR A 218 -0.44 2.42 28.69
N PHE A 219 0.66 1.89 28.16
CA PHE A 219 0.75 0.51 27.68
C PHE A 219 2.00 -0.19 28.22
N ASP A 220 1.94 -1.53 28.27
CA ASP A 220 3.15 -2.35 28.30
C ASP A 220 3.75 -2.38 26.89
N LEU A 221 4.85 -1.68 26.69
CA LEU A 221 5.49 -1.55 25.39
C LEU A 221 6.10 -2.85 24.87
N GLU A 222 6.43 -3.79 25.75
CA GLU A 222 6.96 -5.11 25.38
C GLU A 222 5.86 -6.08 24.99
N GLN A 223 4.60 -5.72 25.22
CA GLN A 223 3.48 -6.52 24.77
C GLN A 223 3.50 -6.64 23.25
N SER A 224 3.50 -7.88 22.79
CA SER A 224 3.50 -8.21 21.36
C SER A 224 2.08 -8.41 20.85
N PHE A 225 1.75 -7.71 19.79
CA PHE A 225 0.47 -7.82 19.09
C PHE A 225 0.70 -8.42 17.71
N PRO A 226 -0.20 -9.30 17.23
CA PRO A 226 -0.16 -9.69 15.83
C PRO A 226 -0.33 -8.42 15.00
N VAL A 227 0.58 -8.19 14.07
CA VAL A 227 0.37 -7.14 13.07
C VAL A 227 -0.89 -7.50 12.32
N PRO A 228 -1.94 -6.65 12.35
CA PRO A 228 -3.19 -6.96 11.68
C PRO A 228 -2.89 -7.23 10.20
N ARG A 229 -3.08 -8.46 9.80
CA ARG A 229 -2.92 -8.92 8.42
C ARG A 229 -4.21 -9.52 7.87
N GLU A 230 -5.34 -9.06 8.31
CA GLU A 230 -6.52 -9.18 7.47
C GLU A 230 -6.37 -8.21 6.29
N LEU A 231 -5.27 -8.38 5.56
CA LEU A 231 -5.05 -7.74 4.28
C LEU A 231 -5.90 -8.52 3.29
N GLU A 232 -7.09 -8.02 3.04
CA GLU A 232 -7.91 -8.55 1.97
C GLU A 232 -7.45 -7.93 0.65
N TRP A 233 -6.99 -8.78 -0.24
CA TRP A 233 -6.82 -8.39 -1.63
C TRP A 233 -8.16 -8.52 -2.35
N THR A 234 -8.66 -7.42 -2.87
CA THR A 234 -9.81 -7.44 -3.74
C THR A 234 -9.35 -7.46 -5.20
N ILE A 235 -9.81 -8.44 -5.94
CA ILE A 235 -9.45 -8.65 -7.33
C ILE A 235 -10.63 -8.26 -8.22
N TYR A 236 -10.34 -7.42 -9.19
CA TYR A 236 -11.29 -6.97 -10.19
C TYR A 236 -10.82 -7.43 -11.57
N ARG A 237 -11.74 -7.77 -12.44
CA ARG A 237 -11.46 -8.13 -13.84
C ARG A 237 -12.00 -7.05 -14.77
N LYS A 238 -11.16 -6.59 -15.68
CA LYS A 238 -11.58 -5.76 -16.82
C LYS A 238 -12.44 -6.63 -17.74
N ARG A 239 -13.61 -6.14 -18.12
CA ARG A 239 -14.44 -6.85 -19.11
C ARG A 239 -13.70 -6.97 -20.45
N SER A 240 -13.89 -8.10 -21.11
CA SER A 240 -13.36 -8.39 -22.45
C SER A 240 -14.02 -7.54 -23.51
#